data_11f4c01e2639186f58530b25d02b5721
#
_entry.id   11f4c01e2639186f58530b25d02b5721
#
_cell.length_a   1.000
_cell.length_b   1.000
_cell.length_c   1.000
_cell.angle_alpha   90.00
_cell.angle_beta   90.00
_cell.angle_gamma   90.00
#
_symmetry.space_group_name_H-M   'P 1'
#
loop_
_entity.id
_entity.type
_entity.pdbx_description
1 polymer ?
#
loop_
_entity_poly.entity_id
_entity_poly.type
_entity_poly.pdbx_seq_one_letter_code
_entity_poly.pdbx_strand_id
1 'polypeptide(L)'
;MPLSPEQIAIIRKKEAAKPDVLKRDNLTNYREGYFFITLNTRNESPILSTIEGEVGMPAGSPNAPHCKYTPLGAKVKEMWETIPNFHPTVTIIAAEIMPEHFHGLLFMKPGGNEHLGKVVNGFMIACTHEYWDTLGIPWRNAHPSQPSSNFGGAPPKKSDYKYTDRDHTYSFRGPSLFVRGYNDVVPITQGEVDIKIEYIRRQAERRLIKGEKSDLFKIYRNKHSKNWREDVVLNAIAADRFFKQNEKAKKDAQQNVRLRLNYDSQSIALDYLGNLELLASEKTIPLICHRADAKRFEEQKSIVLQAARNGWTVVSAFISPKEREIRKILLSELLPFIEIMDNGFSDRYKPTGTAFYACGERRMVQISCWNYKYERESVICREMCLVMNELSRIISKLPDDWWKQMKI
;
A
#
# COMPACT_ATOMS: atom_id res chain seq x y z
N MET A 1 -35.40 -4.94 -11.26
CA MET A 1 -35.09 -3.77 -12.09
C MET A 1 -33.61 -3.46 -11.99
N PRO A 2 -32.93 -3.10 -13.07
CA PRO A 2 -31.55 -2.65 -12.99
C PRO A 2 -31.44 -1.39 -12.13
N LEU A 3 -30.34 -1.25 -11.38
CA LEU A 3 -30.09 -0.08 -10.54
C LEU A 3 -29.90 1.18 -11.41
N SER A 4 -30.43 2.33 -10.95
CA SER A 4 -30.18 3.61 -11.63
C SER A 4 -28.73 4.07 -11.50
N PRO A 5 -28.22 4.94 -12.41
CA PRO A 5 -26.87 5.50 -12.29
C PRO A 5 -26.62 6.18 -10.94
N GLU A 6 -27.61 6.85 -10.37
CA GLU A 6 -27.52 7.49 -9.05
C GLU A 6 -27.39 6.46 -7.92
N GLN A 7 -28.17 5.38 -7.97
CA GLN A 7 -28.06 4.29 -7.00
C GLN A 7 -26.68 3.62 -7.08
N ILE A 8 -26.16 3.41 -8.28
CA ILE A 8 -24.81 2.88 -8.51
C ILE A 8 -23.76 3.83 -7.91
N ALA A 9 -23.87 5.15 -8.15
CA ALA A 9 -22.94 6.13 -7.60
C ALA A 9 -22.93 6.14 -6.06
N ILE A 10 -24.11 6.04 -5.43
CA ILE A 10 -24.23 5.96 -3.97
C ILE A 10 -23.56 4.67 -3.42
N ILE A 11 -23.82 3.53 -4.06
CA ILE A 11 -23.20 2.24 -3.65
C ILE A 11 -21.68 2.33 -3.73
N ARG A 12 -21.14 2.83 -4.85
CA ARG A 12 -19.71 3.00 -5.08
C ARG A 12 -19.06 3.91 -4.03
N LYS A 13 -19.70 5.05 -3.72
CA LYS A 13 -19.22 5.97 -2.69
C LYS A 13 -19.15 5.30 -1.30
N LYS A 14 -20.15 4.48 -0.95
CA LYS A 14 -20.14 3.71 0.31
C LYS A 14 -19.05 2.64 0.32
N GLU A 15 -18.85 1.92 -0.78
CA GLU A 15 -17.85 0.87 -0.90
C GLU A 15 -16.41 1.41 -0.92
N ALA A 16 -16.19 2.61 -1.47
CA ALA A 16 -14.89 3.27 -1.44
C ALA A 16 -14.53 3.83 -0.06
N ALA A 17 -15.52 4.07 0.80
CA ALA A 17 -15.30 4.66 2.10
C ALA A 17 -14.58 3.68 3.05
N LYS A 18 -13.39 4.06 3.50
CA LYS A 18 -12.73 3.37 4.62
C LYS A 18 -13.55 3.62 5.89
N PRO A 19 -13.82 2.59 6.72
CA PRO A 19 -14.46 2.80 8.01
C PRO A 19 -13.71 3.84 8.84
N ASP A 20 -14.43 4.77 9.44
CA ASP A 20 -13.86 5.87 10.23
C ASP A 20 -12.96 5.40 11.38
N VAL A 21 -13.28 4.24 11.95
CA VAL A 21 -12.49 3.59 12.98
C VAL A 21 -12.25 2.15 12.57
N LEU A 22 -11.01 1.85 12.19
CA LEU A 22 -10.54 0.47 12.13
C LEU A 22 -10.46 -0.02 13.57
N LYS A 23 -11.46 -0.78 14.02
CA LYS A 23 -11.36 -1.48 15.30
C LYS A 23 -10.17 -2.43 15.21
N ARG A 24 -9.27 -2.34 16.20
CA ARG A 24 -8.23 -3.34 16.39
C ARG A 24 -8.90 -4.70 16.54
N ASP A 25 -8.27 -5.71 15.95
CA ASP A 25 -8.76 -7.07 16.07
C ASP A 25 -8.70 -7.50 17.55
N ASN A 26 -9.84 -7.89 18.10
CA ASN A 26 -9.94 -8.39 19.47
C ASN A 26 -9.25 -9.75 19.65
N LEU A 27 -8.90 -10.44 18.55
CA LEU A 27 -8.21 -11.73 18.56
C LEU A 27 -6.68 -11.57 18.65
N THR A 28 -6.15 -10.40 18.33
CA THR A 28 -4.71 -10.14 18.40
C THR A 28 -4.24 -9.97 19.82
N ASN A 29 -3.26 -10.79 20.24
CA ASN A 29 -2.60 -10.65 21.52
C ASN A 29 -1.57 -9.51 21.47
N TYR A 30 -1.95 -8.32 21.92
CA TYR A 30 -1.07 -7.14 21.98
C TYR A 30 -0.05 -7.17 23.14
N ARG A 31 0.27 -8.34 23.68
CA ARG A 31 1.22 -8.53 24.79
C ARG A 31 2.46 -9.30 24.40
N GLU A 32 2.43 -9.99 23.25
CA GLU A 32 3.56 -10.79 22.76
C GLU A 32 3.60 -10.84 21.23
N GLY A 33 4.78 -11.01 20.65
CA GLY A 33 5.00 -11.09 19.22
C GLY A 33 5.66 -9.85 18.63
N TYR A 34 5.73 -9.81 17.30
CA TYR A 34 6.30 -8.69 16.56
C TYR A 34 5.24 -7.63 16.25
N PHE A 35 5.63 -6.37 16.37
CA PHE A 35 4.76 -5.23 16.07
C PHE A 35 5.52 -4.19 15.25
N PHE A 36 5.03 -3.95 14.03
CA PHE A 36 5.47 -2.84 13.20
C PHE A 36 4.57 -1.63 13.44
N ILE A 37 5.16 -0.51 13.82
CA ILE A 37 4.45 0.69 14.28
C ILE A 37 4.76 1.86 13.35
N THR A 38 3.74 2.64 13.05
CA THR A 38 3.87 3.90 12.32
C THR A 38 3.23 5.03 13.12
N LEU A 39 4.00 6.11 13.35
CA LEU A 39 3.56 7.34 13.99
C LEU A 39 3.78 8.50 13.05
N ASN A 40 2.76 9.31 12.81
CA ASN A 40 2.88 10.53 12.01
C ASN A 40 3.06 11.74 12.92
N THR A 41 3.92 12.67 12.53
CA THR A 41 3.98 13.98 13.16
C THR A 41 2.67 14.72 12.94
N ARG A 42 2.36 15.62 13.83
CA ARG A 42 1.19 16.46 13.71
C ARG A 42 1.27 17.32 12.44
N ASN A 43 0.16 17.37 11.69
CA ASN A 43 0.05 18.08 10.40
C ASN A 43 1.08 17.59 9.35
N GLU A 44 1.55 16.34 9.47
CA GLU A 44 2.61 15.80 8.59
C GLU A 44 3.83 16.74 8.50
N SER A 45 4.18 17.40 9.60
CA SER A 45 5.28 18.38 9.63
C SER A 45 6.63 17.68 9.50
N PRO A 46 7.49 18.07 8.53
CA PRO A 46 8.77 17.40 8.25
C PRO A 46 9.88 17.92 9.17
N ILE A 47 9.76 17.69 10.49
CA ILE A 47 10.63 18.25 11.54
C ILE A 47 11.62 17.25 12.15
N LEU A 48 11.53 15.96 11.79
CA LEU A 48 12.37 14.93 12.41
C LEU A 48 13.67 14.67 11.66
N SER A 49 13.66 14.74 10.32
CA SER A 49 14.85 14.49 9.51
C SER A 49 14.77 15.19 8.15
N THR A 50 15.89 15.18 7.42
CA THR A 50 15.94 15.41 5.98
C THR A 50 16.44 14.14 5.29
N ILE A 51 16.17 14.00 4.00
CA ILE A 51 16.65 12.84 3.23
C ILE A 51 17.79 13.30 2.35
N GLU A 52 18.94 12.65 2.46
CA GLU A 52 20.14 12.90 1.69
C GLU A 52 20.57 11.63 0.93
N GLY A 53 21.43 11.79 -0.07
CA GLY A 53 21.97 10.72 -0.90
C GLY A 53 21.38 10.68 -2.30
N GLU A 54 21.77 9.67 -3.07
CA GLU A 54 21.44 9.50 -4.48
C GLU A 54 20.85 8.10 -4.72
N VAL A 55 19.80 8.02 -5.55
CA VAL A 55 19.19 6.74 -5.93
C VAL A 55 20.18 5.90 -6.71
N GLY A 56 20.22 4.59 -6.39
CA GLY A 56 21.11 3.63 -7.08
C GLY A 56 22.50 3.50 -6.46
N MET A 57 22.84 4.31 -5.47
CA MET A 57 24.10 4.13 -4.73
C MET A 57 24.03 2.90 -3.83
N PRO A 58 25.13 2.12 -3.75
CA PRO A 58 25.18 0.93 -2.90
C PRO A 58 24.93 1.25 -1.43
N ALA A 59 24.20 0.41 -0.74
CA ALA A 59 23.96 0.53 0.68
C ALA A 59 25.31 0.61 1.45
N GLY A 60 25.41 1.57 2.38
CA GLY A 60 26.64 1.81 3.16
C GLY A 60 27.66 2.71 2.47
N SER A 61 27.47 3.14 1.21
CA SER A 61 28.31 4.18 0.62
C SER A 61 27.95 5.57 1.20
N PRO A 62 28.89 6.54 1.18
CA PRO A 62 28.62 7.88 1.72
C PRO A 62 27.41 8.59 1.06
N ASN A 63 27.18 8.31 -0.22
CA ASN A 63 26.07 8.88 -0.99
C ASN A 63 24.85 7.96 -1.04
N ALA A 64 24.82 6.86 -0.30
CA ALA A 64 23.62 6.02 -0.21
C ALA A 64 22.45 6.81 0.39
N PRO A 65 21.20 6.60 -0.09
CA PRO A 65 20.03 7.24 0.49
C PRO A 65 19.90 6.98 1.99
N HIS A 66 19.82 8.06 2.79
CA HIS A 66 19.71 7.99 4.25
C HIS A 66 18.92 9.17 4.83
N CYS A 67 18.45 9.01 6.05
CA CYS A 67 17.85 10.09 6.82
C CYS A 67 18.92 10.79 7.67
N LYS A 68 19.07 12.09 7.48
CA LYS A 68 19.87 12.96 8.35
C LYS A 68 18.96 13.55 9.41
N TYR A 69 19.11 13.10 10.64
CA TYR A 69 18.23 13.48 11.72
C TYR A 69 18.45 14.93 12.15
N THR A 70 17.36 15.64 12.43
CA THR A 70 17.41 16.89 13.18
C THR A 70 17.77 16.59 14.65
N PRO A 71 18.11 17.59 15.47
CA PRO A 71 18.29 17.38 16.91
C PRO A 71 17.08 16.69 17.56
N LEU A 72 15.86 17.05 17.16
CA LEU A 72 14.64 16.39 17.63
C LEU A 72 14.53 14.95 17.12
N GLY A 73 14.84 14.70 15.85
CA GLY A 73 14.84 13.33 15.30
C GLY A 73 15.85 12.41 15.97
N ALA A 74 17.03 12.92 16.31
CA ALA A 74 18.03 12.20 17.09
C ALA A 74 17.49 11.83 18.50
N LYS A 75 16.76 12.75 19.14
CA LYS A 75 16.11 12.46 20.41
C LYS A 75 14.99 11.42 20.29
N VAL A 76 14.20 11.46 19.24
CA VAL A 76 13.19 10.44 18.95
C VAL A 76 13.84 9.05 18.81
N LYS A 77 14.99 8.97 18.14
CA LYS A 77 15.76 7.71 18.02
C LYS A 77 16.23 7.22 19.39
N GLU A 78 16.85 8.10 20.16
CA GLU A 78 17.30 7.80 21.52
C GLU A 78 16.16 7.27 22.39
N MET A 79 15.00 7.96 22.40
CA MET A 79 13.83 7.51 23.15
C MET A 79 13.33 6.12 22.72
N TRP A 80 13.39 5.80 21.44
CA TRP A 80 13.04 4.47 20.94
C TRP A 80 14.01 3.40 21.44
N GLU A 81 15.31 3.67 21.36
CA GLU A 81 16.37 2.75 21.78
C GLU A 81 16.39 2.51 23.30
N THR A 82 15.85 3.46 24.09
CA THR A 82 15.76 3.33 25.57
C THR A 82 14.52 2.57 26.05
N ILE A 83 13.57 2.21 25.17
CA ILE A 83 12.37 1.46 25.56
C ILE A 83 12.70 0.21 26.40
N PRO A 84 13.70 -0.65 26.05
CA PRO A 84 14.02 -1.84 26.84
C PRO A 84 14.46 -1.55 28.28
N ASN A 85 14.96 -0.34 28.56
CA ASN A 85 15.34 0.05 29.94
C ASN A 85 14.14 0.18 30.87
N PHE A 86 12.96 0.53 30.30
CA PHE A 86 11.69 0.67 31.03
C PHE A 86 10.79 -0.55 30.87
N HIS A 87 11.01 -1.30 29.80
CA HIS A 87 10.24 -2.47 29.38
C HIS A 87 11.16 -3.62 29.01
N PRO A 88 11.74 -4.37 30.00
CA PRO A 88 12.76 -5.38 29.76
C PRO A 88 12.30 -6.56 28.89
N THR A 89 10.99 -6.74 28.74
CA THR A 89 10.39 -7.76 27.86
C THR A 89 10.28 -7.32 26.41
N VAL A 90 10.62 -6.06 26.09
CA VAL A 90 10.62 -5.51 24.74
C VAL A 90 12.01 -5.51 24.14
N THR A 91 12.13 -5.97 22.92
CA THR A 91 13.36 -5.92 22.11
C THR A 91 13.12 -5.02 20.89
N ILE A 92 13.98 -4.05 20.68
CA ILE A 92 13.96 -3.20 19.49
C ILE A 92 14.65 -3.95 18.33
N ILE A 93 13.98 -4.03 17.18
CA ILE A 93 14.47 -4.75 15.99
C ILE A 93 14.98 -3.76 14.95
N ALA A 94 14.19 -2.76 14.59
CA ALA A 94 14.55 -1.76 13.59
C ALA A 94 13.74 -0.49 13.80
N ALA A 95 14.28 0.66 13.37
CA ALA A 95 13.54 1.91 13.27
C ALA A 95 14.11 2.81 12.18
N GLU A 96 13.26 3.69 11.64
CA GLU A 96 13.65 4.78 10.77
C GLU A 96 12.82 6.03 11.09
N ILE A 97 13.51 7.16 11.16
CA ILE A 97 12.91 8.45 11.47
C ILE A 97 12.85 9.27 10.19
N MET A 98 11.71 9.20 9.52
CA MET A 98 11.42 9.97 8.32
C MET A 98 11.12 11.44 8.67
N PRO A 99 11.16 12.37 7.69
CA PRO A 99 10.88 13.77 7.98
C PRO A 99 9.59 14.02 8.76
N GLU A 100 8.48 13.39 8.36
CA GLU A 100 7.14 13.62 8.89
C GLU A 100 6.54 12.42 9.62
N HIS A 101 7.28 11.31 9.76
CA HIS A 101 6.77 10.12 10.45
C HIS A 101 7.90 9.21 10.95
N PHE A 102 7.53 8.32 11.84
CA PHE A 102 8.39 7.31 12.44
C PHE A 102 7.89 5.92 12.09
N HIS A 103 8.82 5.03 11.74
CA HIS A 103 8.60 3.59 11.65
C HIS A 103 9.44 2.85 12.67
N GLY A 104 8.84 1.95 13.43
CA GLY A 104 9.54 1.08 14.35
C GLY A 104 9.04 -0.35 14.29
N LEU A 105 9.94 -1.29 14.45
CA LEU A 105 9.65 -2.72 14.63
C LEU A 105 10.20 -3.17 15.97
N LEU A 106 9.36 -3.74 16.80
CA LEU A 106 9.74 -4.29 18.10
C LEU A 106 9.20 -5.71 18.27
N PHE A 107 9.79 -6.44 19.19
CA PHE A 107 9.34 -7.75 19.64
C PHE A 107 9.03 -7.71 21.13
N MET A 108 7.84 -8.16 21.52
CA MET A 108 7.43 -8.34 22.90
C MET A 108 7.55 -9.82 23.27
N LYS A 109 8.37 -10.14 24.29
CA LYS A 109 8.62 -11.51 24.74
C LYS A 109 7.38 -12.11 25.38
N PRO A 110 7.09 -13.42 25.14
CA PRO A 110 6.00 -14.11 25.83
C PRO A 110 6.15 -14.07 27.36
N GLY A 111 5.01 -14.07 28.06
CA GLY A 111 4.99 -14.04 29.53
C GLY A 111 5.16 -12.65 30.16
N GLY A 112 5.35 -11.60 29.38
CA GLY A 112 5.30 -10.22 29.85
C GLY A 112 3.87 -9.77 30.15
N ASN A 113 3.71 -8.93 31.20
CA ASN A 113 2.39 -8.35 31.55
C ASN A 113 2.09 -7.05 30.81
N GLU A 114 2.98 -6.60 29.95
CA GLU A 114 2.85 -5.31 29.30
C GLU A 114 2.00 -5.40 28.03
N HIS A 115 1.26 -4.35 27.79
CA HIS A 115 0.47 -4.19 26.58
C HIS A 115 1.16 -3.20 25.62
N LEU A 116 1.21 -3.53 24.32
CA LEU A 116 1.82 -2.68 23.29
C LEU A 116 1.40 -1.20 23.42
N GLY A 117 0.13 -0.95 23.66
CA GLY A 117 -0.39 0.43 23.82
C GLY A 117 0.29 1.20 24.95
N LYS A 118 0.67 0.54 26.07
CA LYS A 118 1.40 1.17 27.16
C LYS A 118 2.82 1.56 26.72
N VAL A 119 3.52 0.65 26.05
CA VAL A 119 4.87 0.86 25.54
C VAL A 119 4.89 2.03 24.54
N VAL A 120 4.01 1.99 23.52
CA VAL A 120 3.95 3.03 22.49
C VAL A 120 3.52 4.38 23.06
N ASN A 121 2.53 4.42 23.95
CA ASN A 121 2.11 5.67 24.58
C ASN A 121 3.24 6.27 25.44
N GLY A 122 3.99 5.45 26.18
CA GLY A 122 5.16 5.91 26.93
C GLY A 122 6.20 6.56 26.02
N PHE A 123 6.52 5.92 24.90
CA PHE A 123 7.40 6.46 23.88
C PHE A 123 6.89 7.79 23.30
N MET A 124 5.61 7.87 22.91
CA MET A 124 5.02 9.10 22.37
C MET A 124 5.05 10.26 23.37
N ILE A 125 4.84 9.98 24.66
CA ILE A 125 4.92 10.98 25.73
C ILE A 125 6.36 11.47 25.88
N ALA A 126 7.34 10.58 25.93
CA ALA A 126 8.74 10.93 26.03
C ALA A 126 9.18 11.83 24.84
N CYS A 127 8.83 11.44 23.61
CA CYS A 127 9.11 12.25 22.42
C CYS A 127 8.41 13.62 22.47
N THR A 128 7.20 13.71 23.03
CA THR A 128 6.49 14.98 23.19
C THR A 128 7.21 15.90 24.19
N HIS A 129 7.80 15.35 25.25
CA HIS A 129 8.60 16.14 26.19
C HIS A 129 9.85 16.71 25.54
N GLU A 130 10.58 15.92 24.73
CA GLU A 130 11.72 16.41 23.96
C GLU A 130 11.29 17.49 22.94
N TYR A 131 10.13 17.35 22.32
CA TYR A 131 9.55 18.35 21.43
C TYR A 131 9.25 19.67 22.19
N TRP A 132 8.70 19.60 23.41
CA TRP A 132 8.48 20.77 24.22
C TRP A 132 9.77 21.48 24.62
N ASP A 133 10.84 20.73 24.91
CA ASP A 133 12.16 21.30 25.15
C ASP A 133 12.65 22.11 23.94
N THR A 134 12.42 21.63 22.71
CA THR A 134 12.75 22.39 21.49
C THR A 134 11.91 23.65 21.29
N LEU A 135 10.68 23.66 21.84
CA LEU A 135 9.78 24.82 21.80
C LEU A 135 9.97 25.78 22.98
N GLY A 136 10.88 25.48 23.92
CA GLY A 136 11.04 26.25 25.15
C GLY A 136 9.87 26.14 26.12
N ILE A 137 9.07 25.07 26.04
CA ILE A 137 7.91 24.85 26.90
C ILE A 137 8.36 24.12 28.17
N PRO A 138 8.29 24.76 29.37
CA PRO A 138 8.74 24.14 30.63
C PRO A 138 7.78 23.03 31.05
N TRP A 139 8.29 21.81 31.21
CA TRP A 139 7.50 20.64 31.64
C TRP A 139 8.09 19.90 32.85
N ARG A 140 9.42 20.02 33.09
CA ARG A 140 10.12 19.24 34.13
C ARG A 140 9.82 19.66 35.56
N ASN A 141 9.51 20.92 35.80
CA ASN A 141 9.30 21.46 37.16
C ASN A 141 7.89 22.00 37.43
N ALA A 142 6.92 21.70 36.58
CA ALA A 142 5.57 22.20 36.77
C ALA A 142 4.77 21.21 37.64
N HIS A 143 4.49 21.61 38.87
CA HIS A 143 3.50 20.93 39.70
C HIS A 143 2.14 20.83 38.96
N PRO A 144 1.42 19.70 39.04
CA PRO A 144 0.15 19.53 38.33
C PRO A 144 -0.93 20.57 38.69
N SER A 145 -0.71 21.35 39.73
CA SER A 145 -1.67 22.30 40.34
C SER A 145 -1.49 23.78 39.97
N GLN A 146 -0.45 24.15 39.17
CA GLN A 146 -0.31 25.55 38.75
C GLN A 146 -0.21 25.70 37.25
N PRO A 147 -1.16 26.37 36.57
CA PRO A 147 -0.99 26.79 35.19
C PRO A 147 0.19 27.77 35.11
N SER A 148 1.16 27.52 34.20
CA SER A 148 2.29 28.44 33.99
C SER A 148 1.76 29.79 33.54
N SER A 149 2.00 30.82 34.37
CA SER A 149 1.53 32.20 34.22
C SER A 149 2.21 32.99 33.07
N ASN A 150 2.98 32.34 32.19
CA ASN A 150 3.77 33.01 31.16
C ASN A 150 3.11 33.06 29.76
N PHE A 151 1.93 32.53 29.58
CA PHE A 151 1.10 32.89 28.41
C PHE A 151 0.10 33.93 28.89
N GLY A 152 0.25 35.19 28.47
CA GLY A 152 -0.55 36.34 28.82
C GLY A 152 -2.03 36.29 28.42
N GLY A 153 -2.68 35.14 28.60
CA GLY A 153 -4.11 34.90 28.46
C GLY A 153 -4.57 33.87 29.44
N ALA A 154 -5.79 34.04 30.00
CA ALA A 154 -6.45 33.03 30.83
C ALA A 154 -6.48 31.67 30.10
N PRO A 155 -6.27 30.52 30.81
CA PRO A 155 -6.38 29.20 30.19
C PRO A 155 -7.74 29.09 29.52
N PRO A 156 -7.83 28.61 28.26
CA PRO A 156 -9.09 28.47 27.55
C PRO A 156 -10.04 27.55 28.36
N LYS A 157 -11.28 27.95 28.50
CA LYS A 157 -12.31 27.14 29.20
C LYS A 157 -12.57 25.87 28.37
N LYS A 158 -12.91 24.76 29.03
CA LYS A 158 -13.30 23.49 28.39
C LYS A 158 -14.36 23.66 27.28
N SER A 159 -15.18 24.71 27.36
CA SER A 159 -16.20 25.11 26.39
C SER A 159 -15.63 25.73 25.10
N ASP A 160 -14.37 26.18 25.09
CA ASP A 160 -13.76 26.89 23.94
C ASP A 160 -13.15 25.93 22.94
N TYR A 161 -13.10 24.64 23.27
CA TYR A 161 -12.65 23.58 22.36
C TYR A 161 -13.82 23.10 21.52
N LYS A 162 -13.97 23.64 20.32
CA LYS A 162 -14.89 23.06 19.32
C LYS A 162 -14.39 21.65 18.95
N TYR A 163 -15.14 20.63 19.30
CA TYR A 163 -14.91 19.20 19.10
C TYR A 163 -14.98 18.76 17.62
N THR A 164 -14.41 19.51 16.70
CA THR A 164 -14.48 19.20 15.26
C THR A 164 -13.18 18.64 14.68
N ASP A 165 -12.11 18.55 15.47
CA ASP A 165 -10.83 18.08 14.96
C ASP A 165 -10.41 16.76 15.63
N ARG A 166 -10.16 15.71 14.86
CA ARG A 166 -9.72 14.38 15.31
C ARG A 166 -8.33 14.41 15.99
N ASP A 167 -7.64 15.54 15.93
CA ASP A 167 -6.28 15.75 16.45
C ASP A 167 -6.23 16.32 17.88
N HIS A 168 -7.23 16.04 18.73
CA HIS A 168 -7.26 16.52 20.10
C HIS A 168 -6.17 15.90 20.98
N THR A 169 -4.95 16.36 20.81
CA THR A 169 -3.82 16.03 21.69
C THR A 169 -3.17 17.30 22.25
N TYR A 170 -4.00 18.21 22.75
CA TYR A 170 -3.46 19.23 23.64
C TYR A 170 -3.37 18.66 25.06
N SER A 171 -2.15 18.46 25.55
CA SER A 171 -1.95 18.47 27.00
C SER A 171 -2.14 19.90 27.46
N PHE A 172 -2.44 20.10 28.75
CA PHE A 172 -2.50 21.43 29.38
C PHE A 172 -1.24 22.31 29.15
N ARG A 173 -0.18 21.77 28.56
CA ARG A 173 1.15 22.38 28.47
C ARG A 173 1.60 22.72 27.06
N GLY A 174 1.14 21.99 26.03
CA GLY A 174 1.57 22.23 24.66
C GLY A 174 1.14 21.13 23.68
N PRO A 175 1.46 21.30 22.38
CA PRO A 175 1.11 20.36 21.33
C PRO A 175 1.90 19.06 21.47
N SER A 176 1.27 17.91 21.17
CA SER A 176 1.99 16.65 21.05
C SER A 176 2.82 16.63 19.76
N LEU A 177 3.93 15.89 19.76
CA LEU A 177 4.75 15.70 18.58
C LEU A 177 4.00 14.86 17.53
N PHE A 178 3.43 13.74 17.95
CA PHE A 178 2.71 12.82 17.09
C PHE A 178 1.20 13.00 17.16
N VAL A 179 0.52 12.63 16.08
CA VAL A 179 -0.95 12.50 16.04
C VAL A 179 -1.38 11.45 17.07
N ARG A 180 -2.56 11.63 17.64
CA ARG A 180 -3.10 10.67 18.60
C ARG A 180 -3.31 9.29 17.98
N GLY A 181 -2.80 8.27 18.67
CA GLY A 181 -2.85 6.88 18.21
C GLY A 181 -1.66 6.53 17.30
N TYR A 182 -1.67 5.31 16.84
CA TYR A 182 -0.64 4.77 15.94
C TYR A 182 -1.25 3.71 15.04
N ASN A 183 -0.63 3.51 13.88
CA ASN A 183 -0.94 2.36 13.04
C ASN A 183 -0.01 1.21 13.43
N ASP A 184 -0.57 0.01 13.56
CA ASP A 184 0.19 -1.20 13.84
C ASP A 184 -0.11 -2.29 12.80
N VAL A 185 0.92 -3.08 12.49
CA VAL A 185 0.83 -4.31 11.71
C VAL A 185 1.54 -5.39 12.51
N VAL A 186 0.92 -6.57 12.59
CA VAL A 186 1.44 -7.72 13.33
C VAL A 186 2.01 -8.71 12.33
N PRO A 187 3.36 -8.76 12.11
CA PRO A 187 3.97 -9.81 11.34
C PRO A 187 3.88 -11.15 12.08
N ILE A 188 3.39 -12.18 11.41
CA ILE A 188 3.15 -13.52 12.01
C ILE A 188 4.30 -14.46 11.68
N THR A 189 4.88 -14.34 10.49
CA THR A 189 5.96 -15.21 10.02
C THR A 189 7.30 -14.47 10.00
N GLN A 190 8.42 -15.22 10.10
CA GLN A 190 9.76 -14.63 9.98
C GLN A 190 9.93 -13.89 8.64
N GLY A 191 9.41 -14.41 7.54
CA GLY A 191 9.47 -13.74 6.24
C GLY A 191 8.76 -12.38 6.23
N GLU A 192 7.65 -12.24 6.96
CA GLU A 192 6.97 -10.94 7.12
C GLU A 192 7.78 -9.97 7.97
N VAL A 193 8.47 -10.47 9.00
CA VAL A 193 9.41 -9.68 9.81
C VAL A 193 10.55 -9.13 8.94
N ASP A 194 11.17 -9.99 8.13
CA ASP A 194 12.28 -9.62 7.24
C ASP A 194 11.83 -8.58 6.20
N ILE A 195 10.64 -8.73 5.65
CA ILE A 195 10.02 -7.72 4.76
C ILE A 195 9.86 -6.37 5.47
N LYS A 196 9.47 -6.35 6.75
CA LYS A 196 9.33 -5.10 7.51
C LYS A 196 10.68 -4.46 7.83
N ILE A 197 11.69 -5.26 8.17
CA ILE A 197 13.07 -4.77 8.37
C ILE A 197 13.57 -4.09 7.09
N GLU A 198 13.45 -4.77 5.95
CA GLU A 198 13.89 -4.24 4.66
C GLU A 198 13.08 -2.98 4.27
N TYR A 199 11.77 -2.98 4.53
CA TYR A 199 10.93 -1.81 4.31
C TYR A 199 11.41 -0.59 5.12
N ILE A 200 11.75 -0.78 6.41
CA ILE A 200 12.27 0.28 7.29
C ILE A 200 13.61 0.80 6.74
N ARG A 201 14.54 -0.09 6.43
CA ARG A 201 15.88 0.28 5.95
C ARG A 201 15.89 1.08 4.66
N ARG A 202 14.92 0.82 3.78
CA ARG A 202 14.85 1.45 2.45
C ARG A 202 13.90 2.64 2.36
N GLN A 203 13.46 3.21 3.48
CA GLN A 203 12.51 4.33 3.46
C GLN A 203 13.09 5.59 2.79
N ALA A 204 14.32 5.94 3.09
CA ALA A 204 15.00 7.10 2.48
C ALA A 204 15.09 6.93 0.97
N GLU A 205 15.55 5.78 0.48
CA GLU A 205 15.63 5.47 -0.94
C GLU A 205 14.26 5.53 -1.64
N ARG A 206 13.24 4.94 -1.02
CA ARG A 206 11.87 4.98 -1.55
C ARG A 206 11.33 6.41 -1.67
N ARG A 207 11.68 7.26 -0.73
CA ARG A 207 11.29 8.68 -0.74
C ARG A 207 11.96 9.43 -1.90
N LEU A 208 13.27 9.22 -2.12
CA LEU A 208 14.01 9.81 -3.23
C LEU A 208 13.47 9.34 -4.58
N ILE A 209 13.33 8.02 -4.79
CA ILE A 209 12.76 7.44 -6.02
C ILE A 209 11.41 8.09 -6.34
N LYS A 210 10.54 8.22 -5.34
CA LYS A 210 9.22 8.82 -5.53
C LYS A 210 9.29 10.31 -5.84
N GLY A 211 10.22 11.04 -5.26
CA GLY A 211 10.44 12.45 -5.53
C GLY A 211 10.95 12.70 -6.95
N GLU A 212 12.00 11.98 -7.35
CA GLU A 212 12.63 12.11 -8.66
C GLU A 212 11.74 11.63 -9.82
N LYS A 213 10.92 10.58 -9.58
CA LYS A 213 10.11 9.90 -10.59
C LYS A 213 8.63 9.96 -10.26
N SER A 214 8.17 11.12 -9.86
CA SER A 214 6.79 11.32 -9.37
C SER A 214 5.72 10.99 -10.42
N ASP A 215 6.03 11.12 -11.71
CA ASP A 215 5.19 10.74 -12.84
C ASP A 215 4.83 9.25 -12.83
N LEU A 216 5.78 8.37 -12.48
CA LEU A 216 5.56 6.93 -12.39
C LEU A 216 4.66 6.51 -11.21
N PHE A 217 4.53 7.36 -10.19
CA PHE A 217 3.68 7.12 -9.02
C PHE A 217 2.37 7.91 -9.04
N LYS A 218 2.09 8.59 -10.16
CA LYS A 218 0.83 9.28 -10.40
C LYS A 218 -0.20 8.30 -10.96
N ILE A 219 -1.44 8.36 -10.46
CA ILE A 219 -2.55 7.60 -11.00
C ILE A 219 -3.17 8.41 -12.13
N TYR A 220 -3.17 7.84 -13.32
CA TYR A 220 -3.82 8.40 -14.50
C TYR A 220 -5.23 7.81 -14.59
N ARG A 221 -6.22 8.64 -14.28
CA ARG A 221 -7.62 8.24 -14.16
C ARG A 221 -8.37 8.29 -15.48
N ASN A 222 -9.39 7.45 -15.60
CA ASN A 222 -10.46 7.51 -16.61
C ASN A 222 -9.94 7.56 -18.06
N LYS A 223 -9.02 6.65 -18.40
CA LYS A 223 -8.52 6.52 -19.77
C LYS A 223 -9.42 5.59 -20.57
N HIS A 224 -9.82 6.02 -21.77
CA HIS A 224 -10.65 5.24 -22.67
C HIS A 224 -9.83 4.51 -23.71
N SER A 225 -10.26 3.30 -24.05
CA SER A 225 -9.69 2.51 -25.14
C SER A 225 -10.81 2.07 -26.07
N LYS A 226 -10.60 2.21 -27.39
CA LYS A 226 -11.58 1.79 -28.41
C LYS A 226 -11.93 0.30 -28.32
N ASN A 227 -10.99 -0.51 -27.84
CA ASN A 227 -11.14 -1.96 -27.73
C ASN A 227 -11.69 -2.40 -26.37
N TRP A 228 -11.72 -1.52 -25.35
CA TRP A 228 -12.25 -1.79 -24.04
C TRP A 228 -13.65 -1.22 -23.91
N ARG A 229 -14.66 -2.04 -24.19
CA ARG A 229 -16.07 -1.67 -24.21
C ARG A 229 -16.89 -2.63 -23.36
N GLU A 230 -18.01 -2.18 -22.83
CA GLU A 230 -18.88 -2.98 -21.96
C GLU A 230 -19.38 -4.26 -22.65
N ASP A 231 -19.75 -4.19 -23.93
CA ASP A 231 -20.18 -5.37 -24.68
C ASP A 231 -19.09 -6.45 -24.78
N VAL A 232 -17.82 -6.07 -24.95
CA VAL A 232 -16.67 -6.98 -24.95
C VAL A 232 -16.52 -7.67 -23.59
N VAL A 233 -16.60 -6.90 -22.51
CA VAL A 233 -16.51 -7.42 -21.13
C VAL A 233 -17.64 -8.40 -20.82
N LEU A 234 -18.89 -8.04 -21.17
CA LEU A 234 -20.04 -8.89 -20.89
C LEU A 234 -20.05 -10.16 -21.77
N ASN A 235 -19.54 -10.05 -23.00
CA ASN A 235 -19.37 -11.21 -23.89
C ASN A 235 -18.30 -12.18 -23.36
N ALA A 236 -17.20 -11.70 -22.76
CA ALA A 236 -16.21 -12.56 -22.13
C ALA A 236 -16.81 -13.42 -21.01
N ILE A 237 -17.72 -12.86 -20.20
CA ILE A 237 -18.47 -13.61 -19.19
C ILE A 237 -19.41 -14.61 -19.86
N ALA A 238 -20.19 -14.16 -20.86
CA ALA A 238 -21.17 -15.00 -21.55
C ALA A 238 -20.52 -16.18 -22.32
N ALA A 239 -19.27 -16.01 -22.78
CA ALA A 239 -18.50 -17.05 -23.47
C ALA A 239 -18.02 -18.19 -22.55
N ASP A 240 -17.94 -17.96 -21.24
CA ASP A 240 -17.49 -18.98 -20.30
C ASP A 240 -18.44 -20.19 -20.21
N ARG A 241 -17.85 -21.40 -20.13
CA ARG A 241 -18.63 -22.65 -20.14
C ARG A 241 -19.66 -22.72 -19.00
N PHE A 242 -19.30 -22.30 -17.80
CA PHE A 242 -20.20 -22.34 -16.65
C PHE A 242 -21.38 -21.38 -16.85
N PHE A 243 -21.12 -20.16 -17.30
CA PHE A 243 -22.16 -19.16 -17.51
C PHE A 243 -23.03 -19.44 -18.73
N LYS A 244 -22.52 -20.12 -19.78
CA LYS A 244 -23.32 -20.62 -20.90
C LYS A 244 -24.40 -21.62 -20.45
N GLN A 245 -24.13 -22.40 -19.44
CA GLN A 245 -25.03 -23.44 -18.92
C GLN A 245 -25.97 -22.93 -17.81
N ASN A 246 -25.76 -21.72 -17.30
CA ASN A 246 -26.52 -21.16 -16.19
C ASN A 246 -26.87 -19.69 -16.44
N GLU A 247 -28.03 -19.48 -17.07
CA GLU A 247 -28.49 -18.14 -17.49
C GLU A 247 -28.68 -17.20 -16.29
N LYS A 248 -29.18 -17.69 -15.15
CA LYS A 248 -29.32 -16.88 -13.94
C LYS A 248 -27.96 -16.42 -13.42
N ALA A 249 -27.03 -17.36 -13.22
CA ALA A 249 -25.69 -17.04 -12.77
C ALA A 249 -24.96 -16.07 -13.73
N LYS A 250 -25.19 -16.20 -15.06
CA LYS A 250 -24.66 -15.27 -16.06
C LYS A 250 -25.17 -13.84 -15.83
N LYS A 251 -26.48 -13.67 -15.66
CA LYS A 251 -27.09 -12.36 -15.42
C LYS A 251 -26.58 -11.73 -14.11
N ASP A 252 -26.51 -12.53 -13.05
CA ASP A 252 -26.00 -12.08 -11.76
C ASP A 252 -24.52 -11.65 -11.88
N ALA A 253 -23.68 -12.46 -12.53
CA ALA A 253 -22.28 -12.14 -12.78
C ALA A 253 -22.08 -10.87 -13.61
N GLN A 254 -22.86 -10.70 -14.69
CA GLN A 254 -22.81 -9.48 -15.51
C GLN A 254 -23.23 -8.23 -14.71
N GLN A 255 -24.25 -8.36 -13.85
CA GLN A 255 -24.67 -7.27 -12.99
C GLN A 255 -23.60 -6.92 -11.94
N ASN A 256 -22.99 -7.94 -11.30
CA ASN A 256 -21.90 -7.74 -10.35
C ASN A 256 -20.71 -7.01 -10.98
N VAL A 257 -20.33 -7.39 -12.19
CA VAL A 257 -19.24 -6.75 -12.93
C VAL A 257 -19.58 -5.31 -13.26
N ARG A 258 -20.81 -5.02 -13.72
CA ARG A 258 -21.25 -3.64 -13.97
C ARG A 258 -21.16 -2.74 -12.74
N LEU A 259 -21.48 -3.28 -11.56
CA LEU A 259 -21.35 -2.54 -10.31
C LEU A 259 -19.89 -2.18 -9.96
N ARG A 260 -18.95 -3.02 -10.39
CA ARG A 260 -17.53 -2.89 -10.06
C ARG A 260 -16.68 -2.17 -11.11
N LEU A 261 -17.11 -2.20 -12.39
CA LEU A 261 -16.38 -1.54 -13.47
C LEU A 261 -16.22 -0.04 -13.24
N ASN A 262 -15.08 0.49 -13.64
CA ASN A 262 -14.82 1.92 -13.66
C ASN A 262 -15.58 2.56 -14.83
N TYR A 263 -16.54 3.42 -14.54
CA TYR A 263 -17.25 4.20 -15.55
C TYR A 263 -16.89 5.68 -15.44
N ASP A 264 -16.60 6.26 -16.59
CA ASP A 264 -16.54 7.70 -16.78
C ASP A 264 -17.69 8.11 -17.69
N SER A 265 -18.64 8.86 -17.13
CA SER A 265 -19.92 9.19 -17.79
C SER A 265 -20.70 7.91 -18.19
N GLN A 266 -20.72 7.57 -19.48
CA GLN A 266 -21.44 6.39 -20.00
C GLN A 266 -20.52 5.27 -20.50
N SER A 267 -19.21 5.48 -20.47
CA SER A 267 -18.21 4.54 -20.99
C SER A 267 -17.41 3.90 -19.87
N ILE A 268 -16.99 2.64 -20.08
CA ILE A 268 -16.02 2.03 -19.18
C ILE A 268 -14.64 2.60 -19.43
N ALA A 269 -13.89 2.77 -18.37
CA ALA A 269 -12.58 3.41 -18.37
C ALA A 269 -11.52 2.55 -17.66
N LEU A 270 -10.27 2.91 -17.86
CA LEU A 270 -9.11 2.28 -17.23
C LEU A 270 -8.32 3.32 -16.45
N ASP A 271 -7.85 2.93 -15.28
CA ASP A 271 -6.89 3.69 -14.49
C ASP A 271 -5.50 3.05 -14.63
N TYR A 272 -4.46 3.87 -14.68
CA TYR A 272 -3.09 3.43 -14.86
C TYR A 272 -2.15 4.02 -13.81
N LEU A 273 -1.09 3.28 -13.48
CA LEU A 273 0.02 3.75 -12.66
C LEU A 273 1.31 3.06 -13.11
N GLY A 274 2.40 3.80 -13.29
CA GLY A 274 3.69 3.28 -13.71
C GLY A 274 4.10 3.74 -15.12
N ASN A 275 4.93 2.95 -15.79
CA ASN A 275 5.46 3.29 -17.11
C ASN A 275 4.43 3.01 -18.22
N LEU A 276 3.74 4.06 -18.68
CA LEU A 276 2.73 3.95 -19.74
C LEU A 276 3.33 3.55 -21.11
N GLU A 277 4.63 3.72 -21.34
CA GLU A 277 5.28 3.31 -22.60
C GLU A 277 5.16 1.81 -22.84
N LEU A 278 5.07 0.99 -21.78
CA LEU A 278 4.87 -0.45 -21.89
C LEU A 278 3.56 -0.83 -22.59
N LEU A 279 2.54 0.04 -22.51
CA LEU A 279 1.26 -0.18 -23.21
C LEU A 279 1.32 0.10 -24.72
N ALA A 280 2.28 0.91 -25.14
CA ALA A 280 2.50 1.22 -26.54
C ALA A 280 3.42 0.18 -27.24
N SER A 281 4.03 -0.74 -26.48
CA SER A 281 4.89 -1.78 -27.02
C SER A 281 4.10 -2.76 -27.89
N GLU A 282 4.59 -3.01 -29.10
CA GLU A 282 4.05 -4.07 -29.96
C GLU A 282 4.45 -5.48 -29.52
N LYS A 283 5.49 -5.58 -28.67
CA LYS A 283 5.98 -6.84 -28.11
C LYS A 283 5.34 -7.10 -26.76
N THR A 284 4.07 -7.47 -26.73
CA THR A 284 3.34 -7.84 -25.53
C THR A 284 2.76 -9.25 -25.65
N ILE A 285 2.83 -10.02 -24.56
CA ILE A 285 2.34 -11.40 -24.49
C ILE A 285 1.42 -11.59 -23.27
N PRO A 286 0.26 -12.25 -23.42
CA PRO A 286 -0.61 -12.54 -22.30
C PRO A 286 -0.07 -13.74 -21.52
N LEU A 287 -0.13 -13.66 -20.19
CA LEU A 287 0.09 -14.80 -19.32
C LEU A 287 -1.22 -15.15 -18.60
N ILE A 288 -1.87 -16.20 -19.04
CA ILE A 288 -3.09 -16.77 -18.47
C ILE A 288 -2.87 -18.27 -18.29
N CYS A 289 -2.88 -18.73 -17.04
CA CYS A 289 -2.64 -20.14 -16.71
C CYS A 289 -3.96 -20.89 -16.54
N HIS A 290 -4.38 -21.61 -17.58
CA HIS A 290 -5.59 -22.43 -17.53
C HIS A 290 -5.40 -23.73 -16.76
N ARG A 291 -6.44 -24.16 -16.02
CA ARG A 291 -6.43 -25.45 -15.30
C ARG A 291 -6.25 -26.65 -16.26
N ALA A 292 -6.79 -26.55 -17.48
CA ALA A 292 -6.64 -27.57 -18.50
C ALA A 292 -5.17 -27.81 -18.90
N ASP A 293 -4.35 -26.76 -18.87
CA ASP A 293 -2.93 -26.80 -19.24
C ASP A 293 -2.00 -27.01 -18.04
N ALA A 294 -2.55 -27.42 -16.89
CA ALA A 294 -1.79 -27.54 -15.63
C ALA A 294 -0.55 -28.46 -15.74
N LYS A 295 -0.62 -29.51 -16.57
CA LYS A 295 0.49 -30.45 -16.81
C LYS A 295 1.60 -29.87 -17.71
N ARG A 296 1.30 -28.82 -18.49
CA ARG A 296 2.23 -28.12 -19.39
C ARG A 296 2.72 -26.78 -18.81
N PHE A 297 2.55 -26.58 -17.52
CA PHE A 297 2.92 -25.30 -16.89
C PHE A 297 4.41 -24.98 -17.03
N GLU A 298 5.30 -25.96 -16.82
CA GLU A 298 6.74 -25.72 -16.94
C GLU A 298 7.15 -25.32 -18.37
N GLU A 299 6.51 -25.88 -19.37
CA GLU A 299 6.67 -25.50 -20.77
C GLU A 299 6.18 -24.05 -21.00
N GLN A 300 4.96 -23.73 -20.57
CA GLN A 300 4.44 -22.36 -20.65
C GLN A 300 5.35 -21.37 -19.94
N LYS A 301 5.79 -21.68 -18.72
CA LYS A 301 6.71 -20.86 -17.94
C LYS A 301 8.02 -20.61 -18.67
N SER A 302 8.63 -21.65 -19.22
CA SER A 302 9.88 -21.55 -19.98
C SER A 302 9.74 -20.61 -21.18
N ILE A 303 8.69 -20.78 -22.00
CA ILE A 303 8.44 -19.98 -23.19
C ILE A 303 8.18 -18.51 -22.82
N VAL A 304 7.33 -18.26 -21.82
CA VAL A 304 7.00 -16.90 -21.36
C VAL A 304 8.24 -16.17 -20.85
N LEU A 305 9.06 -16.82 -20.01
CA LEU A 305 10.27 -16.22 -19.48
C LEU A 305 11.33 -16.00 -20.56
N GLN A 306 11.48 -16.92 -21.50
CA GLN A 306 12.37 -16.73 -22.64
C GLN A 306 11.93 -15.54 -23.51
N ALA A 307 10.63 -15.41 -23.79
CA ALA A 307 10.09 -14.25 -24.51
C ALA A 307 10.36 -12.94 -23.74
N ALA A 308 10.13 -12.94 -22.42
CA ALA A 308 10.39 -11.78 -21.58
C ALA A 308 11.88 -11.37 -21.60
N ARG A 309 12.80 -12.33 -21.50
CA ARG A 309 14.26 -12.09 -21.64
C ARG A 309 14.65 -11.57 -23.02
N ASN A 310 13.86 -11.88 -24.05
CA ASN A 310 14.02 -11.36 -25.41
C ASN A 310 13.28 -10.01 -25.63
N GLY A 311 12.92 -9.32 -24.56
CA GLY A 311 12.35 -7.98 -24.61
C GLY A 311 10.84 -7.91 -24.83
N TRP A 312 10.10 -9.02 -24.65
CA TRP A 312 8.65 -9.00 -24.62
C TRP A 312 8.13 -8.61 -23.24
N THR A 313 7.07 -7.82 -23.21
CA THR A 313 6.39 -7.41 -21.98
C THR A 313 5.26 -8.38 -21.65
N VAL A 314 5.30 -8.99 -20.49
CA VAL A 314 4.28 -9.93 -20.01
C VAL A 314 3.07 -9.17 -19.47
N VAL A 315 1.86 -9.52 -19.90
CA VAL A 315 0.59 -8.93 -19.46
C VAL A 315 -0.20 -9.98 -18.68
N SER A 316 -0.50 -9.72 -17.42
CA SER A 316 -1.29 -10.66 -16.59
C SER A 316 -1.95 -9.96 -15.40
N ALA A 317 -3.02 -10.57 -14.88
CA ALA A 317 -3.58 -10.24 -13.59
C ALA A 317 -2.88 -10.98 -12.42
N PHE A 318 -2.00 -11.93 -12.71
CA PHE A 318 -1.26 -12.74 -11.73
C PHE A 318 -2.13 -13.35 -10.62
N ILE A 319 -3.31 -13.84 -10.98
CA ILE A 319 -4.32 -14.33 -10.03
C ILE A 319 -3.95 -15.70 -9.49
N SER A 320 -3.57 -16.62 -10.38
CA SER A 320 -3.28 -18.01 -10.01
C SER A 320 -1.92 -18.13 -9.31
N PRO A 321 -1.70 -19.16 -8.46
CA PRO A 321 -0.38 -19.42 -7.89
C PRO A 321 0.74 -19.55 -8.93
N LYS A 322 0.44 -20.13 -10.09
CA LYS A 322 1.37 -20.30 -11.21
C LYS A 322 1.75 -18.98 -11.87
N GLU A 323 0.79 -18.10 -12.11
CA GLU A 323 1.06 -16.75 -12.60
C GLU A 323 1.87 -15.94 -11.60
N ARG A 324 1.56 -16.06 -10.30
CA ARG A 324 2.34 -15.40 -9.22
C ARG A 324 3.77 -15.92 -9.13
N GLU A 325 4.02 -17.20 -9.43
CA GLU A 325 5.37 -17.75 -9.54
C GLU A 325 6.17 -17.07 -10.64
N ILE A 326 5.58 -16.95 -11.85
CA ILE A 326 6.21 -16.24 -12.96
C ILE A 326 6.43 -14.75 -12.62
N ARG A 327 5.45 -14.09 -11.98
CA ARG A 327 5.60 -12.70 -11.53
C ARG A 327 6.81 -12.52 -10.61
N LYS A 328 7.04 -13.44 -9.68
CA LYS A 328 8.23 -13.39 -8.80
C LYS A 328 9.53 -13.44 -9.60
N ILE A 329 9.59 -14.27 -10.64
CA ILE A 329 10.75 -14.37 -11.52
C ILE A 329 10.93 -13.10 -12.35
N LEU A 330 9.87 -12.55 -12.93
CA LEU A 330 9.92 -11.27 -13.66
C LEU A 330 10.49 -10.14 -12.78
N LEU A 331 10.04 -10.08 -11.53
CA LEU A 331 10.56 -9.09 -10.56
C LEU A 331 12.03 -9.33 -10.22
N SER A 332 12.44 -10.57 -9.97
CA SER A 332 13.82 -10.90 -9.59
C SER A 332 14.82 -10.76 -10.73
N GLU A 333 14.40 -11.05 -11.98
CA GLU A 333 15.22 -10.90 -13.18
C GLU A 333 15.11 -9.49 -13.80
N LEU A 334 14.43 -8.56 -13.15
CA LEU A 334 14.26 -7.18 -13.57
C LEU A 334 13.58 -7.04 -14.96
N LEU A 335 12.68 -7.97 -15.30
CA LEU A 335 11.99 -8.02 -16.58
C LEU A 335 10.72 -7.15 -16.58
N PRO A 336 10.33 -6.58 -17.76
CA PRO A 336 9.15 -5.71 -17.85
C PRO A 336 7.84 -6.51 -17.83
N PHE A 337 6.80 -5.94 -17.18
CA PHE A 337 5.47 -6.52 -17.18
C PHE A 337 4.36 -5.48 -16.99
N ILE A 338 3.16 -5.85 -17.39
CA ILE A 338 1.91 -5.13 -17.19
C ILE A 338 1.05 -5.95 -16.23
N GLU A 339 0.70 -5.37 -15.09
CA GLU A 339 -0.11 -6.01 -14.05
C GLU A 339 -1.53 -5.47 -14.05
N ILE A 340 -2.52 -6.34 -14.25
CA ILE A 340 -3.93 -5.98 -14.18
C ILE A 340 -4.40 -6.20 -12.75
N MET A 341 -4.88 -5.12 -12.13
CA MET A 341 -5.28 -5.11 -10.72
C MET A 341 -6.71 -5.64 -10.54
N ASP A 342 -6.94 -6.33 -9.44
CA ASP A 342 -8.24 -6.88 -9.02
C ASP A 342 -9.13 -5.85 -8.30
N ASN A 343 -8.62 -4.64 -8.07
CA ASN A 343 -9.35 -3.53 -7.46
C ASN A 343 -8.94 -2.20 -8.11
N GLY A 344 -9.78 -1.17 -7.93
CA GLY A 344 -9.42 0.20 -8.30
C GLY A 344 -8.31 0.77 -7.41
N PHE A 345 -7.68 1.85 -7.87
CA PHE A 345 -6.68 2.56 -7.07
C PHE A 345 -7.35 3.55 -6.11
N SER A 346 -7.04 3.45 -4.81
CA SER A 346 -7.34 4.54 -3.87
C SER A 346 -6.49 5.77 -4.20
N ASP A 347 -6.87 6.96 -3.74
CA ASP A 347 -6.12 8.19 -4.03
C ASP A 347 -4.68 8.18 -3.50
N ARG A 348 -4.43 7.42 -2.46
CA ARG A 348 -3.09 7.25 -1.86
C ARG A 348 -2.40 5.94 -2.28
N TYR A 349 -2.94 5.22 -3.26
CA TYR A 349 -2.38 3.96 -3.70
C TYR A 349 -0.96 4.12 -4.23
N LYS A 350 -0.11 3.16 -3.90
CA LYS A 350 1.25 2.99 -4.43
C LYS A 350 1.59 1.50 -4.45
N PRO A 351 2.39 1.05 -5.44
CA PRO A 351 2.91 -0.30 -5.42
C PRO A 351 3.71 -0.57 -4.13
N THR A 352 3.68 -1.81 -3.66
CA THR A 352 4.35 -2.23 -2.44
C THR A 352 5.49 -3.21 -2.73
N GLY A 353 6.41 -3.37 -1.77
CA GLY A 353 7.52 -4.32 -1.89
C GLY A 353 8.36 -4.09 -3.14
N THR A 354 8.73 -5.18 -3.82
CA THR A 354 9.54 -5.17 -5.05
C THR A 354 8.84 -4.51 -6.23
N ALA A 355 7.50 -4.51 -6.27
CA ALA A 355 6.73 -3.81 -7.31
C ALA A 355 6.94 -2.29 -7.27
N PHE A 356 7.20 -1.71 -6.10
CA PHE A 356 7.55 -0.29 -6.00
C PHE A 356 8.81 0.04 -6.80
N TYR A 357 9.84 -0.80 -6.67
CA TYR A 357 11.10 -0.61 -7.40
C TYR A 357 10.93 -0.87 -8.89
N ALA A 358 10.20 -1.93 -9.27
CA ALA A 358 9.87 -2.18 -10.67
C ALA A 358 9.14 -0.99 -11.32
N CYS A 359 8.25 -0.32 -10.57
CA CYS A 359 7.60 0.91 -11.00
C CYS A 359 8.64 2.04 -11.18
N GLY A 360 9.43 2.34 -10.15
CA GLY A 360 10.47 3.37 -10.17
C GLY A 360 11.56 3.16 -11.23
N GLU A 361 11.81 1.92 -11.64
CA GLU A 361 12.75 1.52 -12.70
C GLU A 361 12.11 1.44 -14.09
N ARG A 362 10.87 1.92 -14.24
CA ARG A 362 10.11 1.94 -15.50
C ARG A 362 9.80 0.56 -16.10
N ARG A 363 9.91 -0.52 -15.31
CA ARG A 363 9.69 -1.90 -15.75
C ARG A 363 8.26 -2.40 -15.55
N MET A 364 7.41 -1.59 -14.93
CA MET A 364 6.05 -1.99 -14.59
C MET A 364 5.04 -0.88 -14.89
N VAL A 365 3.88 -1.28 -15.37
CA VAL A 365 2.65 -0.50 -15.31
C VAL A 365 1.55 -1.36 -14.69
N GLN A 366 0.80 -0.78 -13.78
CA GLN A 366 -0.42 -1.37 -13.23
C GLN A 366 -1.63 -0.75 -13.88
N ILE A 367 -2.63 -1.58 -14.20
CA ILE A 367 -3.88 -1.17 -14.84
C ILE A 367 -5.04 -1.66 -13.99
N SER A 368 -6.04 -0.82 -13.80
CA SER A 368 -7.31 -1.23 -13.20
C SER A 368 -8.49 -0.84 -14.09
N CYS A 369 -9.41 -1.78 -14.28
CA CYS A 369 -10.71 -1.54 -14.88
C CYS A 369 -11.83 -1.39 -13.83
N TRP A 370 -11.48 -1.39 -12.56
CA TRP A 370 -12.41 -1.43 -11.44
C TRP A 370 -12.54 -0.09 -10.73
N ASN A 371 -13.70 0.20 -10.18
CA ASN A 371 -13.83 1.21 -9.15
C ASN A 371 -13.16 0.72 -7.86
N TYR A 372 -12.52 1.65 -7.15
CA TYR A 372 -11.93 1.34 -5.86
C TYR A 372 -13.02 0.95 -4.85
N LYS A 373 -12.79 -0.19 -4.18
CA LYS A 373 -13.55 -0.66 -3.03
C LYS A 373 -12.60 -0.92 -1.88
N TYR A 374 -12.95 -0.43 -0.68
CA TYR A 374 -12.17 -0.74 0.50
C TYR A 374 -12.42 -2.20 0.91
N GLU A 375 -11.41 -3.03 0.79
CA GLU A 375 -11.43 -4.45 1.19
C GLU A 375 -10.21 -4.73 2.06
N ARG A 376 -10.41 -5.48 3.16
CA ARG A 376 -9.30 -5.94 4.00
C ARG A 376 -8.52 -7.06 3.32
N GLU A 377 -9.25 -7.93 2.62
CA GLU A 377 -8.73 -9.04 1.86
C GLU A 377 -9.34 -9.01 0.46
N SER A 378 -8.52 -9.32 -0.54
CA SER A 378 -9.01 -9.40 -1.92
C SER A 378 -9.91 -10.62 -2.10
N VAL A 379 -11.13 -10.39 -2.56
CA VAL A 379 -12.09 -11.43 -2.92
C VAL A 379 -12.29 -11.42 -4.43
N ILE A 380 -11.57 -12.32 -5.12
CA ILE A 380 -11.65 -12.45 -6.57
C ILE A 380 -12.66 -13.54 -6.94
N CYS A 381 -13.74 -13.15 -7.62
CA CYS A 381 -14.72 -14.07 -8.16
C CYS A 381 -14.39 -14.47 -9.62
N ARG A 382 -15.10 -15.48 -10.14
CA ARG A 382 -14.87 -16.04 -11.48
C ARG A 382 -15.03 -14.99 -12.57
N GLU A 383 -16.09 -14.21 -12.50
CA GLU A 383 -16.38 -13.16 -13.47
C GLU A 383 -15.30 -12.08 -13.52
N MET A 384 -14.72 -11.72 -12.38
CA MET A 384 -13.56 -10.79 -12.34
C MET A 384 -12.34 -11.38 -13.05
N CYS A 385 -12.04 -12.67 -12.84
CA CYS A 385 -10.97 -13.36 -13.55
C CYS A 385 -11.18 -13.30 -15.06
N LEU A 386 -12.38 -13.54 -15.55
CA LEU A 386 -12.70 -13.51 -16.98
C LEU A 386 -12.50 -12.12 -17.57
N VAL A 387 -12.94 -11.09 -16.86
CA VAL A 387 -12.77 -9.68 -17.27
C VAL A 387 -11.30 -9.30 -17.35
N MET A 388 -10.50 -9.64 -16.33
CA MET A 388 -9.06 -9.32 -16.32
C MET A 388 -8.29 -10.11 -17.37
N ASN A 389 -8.66 -11.36 -17.62
CA ASN A 389 -8.09 -12.16 -18.71
C ASN A 389 -8.41 -11.56 -20.09
N GLU A 390 -9.66 -11.06 -20.27
CA GLU A 390 -10.03 -10.38 -21.52
C GLU A 390 -9.22 -9.10 -21.72
N LEU A 391 -9.01 -8.34 -20.67
CA LEU A 391 -8.14 -7.16 -20.73
C LEU A 391 -6.69 -7.53 -21.10
N SER A 392 -6.18 -8.66 -20.61
CA SER A 392 -4.86 -9.18 -21.01
C SER A 392 -4.79 -9.47 -22.52
N ARG A 393 -5.82 -10.09 -23.10
CA ARG A 393 -5.91 -10.37 -24.54
C ARG A 393 -5.97 -9.11 -25.38
N ILE A 394 -6.78 -8.15 -24.95
CA ILE A 394 -6.92 -6.87 -25.66
C ILE A 394 -5.60 -6.10 -25.70
N ILE A 395 -4.87 -6.06 -24.60
CA ILE A 395 -3.57 -5.37 -24.52
C ILE A 395 -2.53 -6.07 -25.36
N SER A 396 -2.43 -7.39 -25.25
CA SER A 396 -1.41 -8.18 -25.94
C SER A 396 -1.74 -8.47 -27.43
N LYS A 397 -3.03 -8.37 -27.80
CA LYS A 397 -3.53 -8.74 -29.14
C LYS A 397 -3.21 -10.20 -29.54
N LEU A 398 -2.99 -11.06 -28.54
CA LEU A 398 -2.65 -12.47 -28.73
C LEU A 398 -3.63 -13.37 -27.96
N PRO A 399 -3.88 -14.60 -28.46
CA PRO A 399 -4.70 -15.59 -27.75
C PRO A 399 -3.96 -16.19 -26.54
N ASP A 400 -4.70 -16.82 -25.62
CA ASP A 400 -4.15 -17.40 -24.38
C ASP A 400 -3.14 -18.53 -24.64
N ASP A 401 -3.30 -19.22 -25.75
CA ASP A 401 -2.50 -20.37 -26.14
C ASP A 401 -1.38 -20.07 -27.15
N TRP A 402 -1.06 -18.77 -27.34
CA TRP A 402 0.04 -18.31 -28.22
C TRP A 402 1.34 -19.10 -28.01
N TRP A 403 1.64 -19.44 -26.76
CA TRP A 403 2.84 -20.18 -26.38
C TRP A 403 2.88 -21.61 -26.92
N LYS A 404 1.72 -22.24 -27.23
CA LYS A 404 1.65 -23.58 -27.82
C LYS A 404 2.14 -23.66 -29.27
N GLN A 405 2.21 -22.51 -29.92
CA GLN A 405 2.67 -22.40 -31.32
C GLN A 405 4.17 -22.07 -31.41
N MET A 406 4.80 -21.72 -30.30
CA MET A 406 6.23 -21.45 -30.23
C MET A 406 6.99 -22.76 -30.06
N LYS A 407 7.88 -23.07 -31.02
CA LYS A 407 8.86 -24.16 -30.85
C LYS A 407 10.02 -23.63 -30.03
N ILE A 408 10.33 -24.27 -28.89
CA ILE A 408 11.54 -24.03 -28.11
C ILE A 408 12.74 -24.53 -28.86
#